data_79b39326d4fe59002949591939b7fd08
#
_entry.id   79b39326d4fe59002949591939b7fd08
#
_cell.length_a   1.000
_cell.length_b   1.000
_cell.length_c   1.000
_cell.angle_alpha   90.00
_cell.angle_beta   90.00
_cell.angle_gamma   90.00
#
_symmetry.space_group_name_H-M   'P 1'
#
loop_
_entity.id
_entity.type
_entity.pdbx_description
1 polymer ?
#
loop_
_entity_poly.entity_id
_entity_poly.type
_entity_poly.pdbx_seq_one_letter_code
_entity_poly.pdbx_strand_id
1 'polypeptide(L)'
;IRGSGNYNANVSSGLFSFSDKKNKYNLRGSAALSNLSYKNEDKRNVMGYSHSLGFGKNSGRFTYNFSQELTDTKYNSNDLGYFTNNNFINHRIYAGYRYTEPKGWYNRIFLNLNANISSLYSPIGAIASKYQQSRVQFNFNAQTKKLMWFGLMLNVRPKENDFYEPRKTGYMYTRGNSVTIGGWIE
;
A
#
# COMPACT_ATOMS: atom_id res chain seq x y z
N ILE A 1 -11.96 29.00 6.77
CA ILE A 1 -12.14 29.67 5.45
C ILE A 1 -13.17 28.83 4.72
N ARG A 2 -14.44 29.27 4.72
CA ARG A 2 -15.50 28.61 3.94
C ARG A 2 -15.29 28.96 2.48
N GLY A 3 -14.89 27.95 1.67
CA GLY A 3 -14.95 28.07 0.23
C GLY A 3 -16.40 28.24 -0.25
N SER A 4 -16.59 28.76 -1.43
CA SER A 4 -17.86 29.19 -2.04
C SER A 4 -18.85 28.04 -2.37
N GLY A 5 -18.77 26.89 -1.74
CA GLY A 5 -19.72 25.80 -1.89
C GLY A 5 -20.30 25.41 -0.55
N ASN A 6 -21.56 25.76 -0.29
CA ASN A 6 -22.26 25.32 0.90
C ASN A 6 -22.51 23.80 0.85
N TYR A 7 -21.69 23.00 1.49
CA TYR A 7 -21.91 21.58 1.66
C TYR A 7 -21.64 21.16 3.11
N ASN A 8 -22.23 20.04 3.50
CA ASN A 8 -21.88 19.33 4.71
C ASN A 8 -21.02 18.10 4.34
N ALA A 9 -19.93 17.90 5.07
CA ALA A 9 -19.07 16.75 4.93
C ALA A 9 -19.15 15.89 6.18
N ASN A 10 -19.37 14.59 5.98
CA ASN A 10 -19.36 13.59 7.04
C ASN A 10 -18.50 12.40 6.59
N VAL A 11 -17.69 11.89 7.51
CA VAL A 11 -16.96 10.64 7.33
C VAL A 11 -17.27 9.75 8.54
N SER A 12 -17.75 8.55 8.25
CA SER A 12 -17.98 7.51 9.24
C SER A 12 -17.03 6.36 8.98
N SER A 13 -16.38 5.85 10.02
CA SER A 13 -15.46 4.73 9.88
C SER A 13 -15.60 3.73 11.01
N GLY A 14 -15.36 2.46 10.68
CA GLY A 14 -15.22 1.36 11.60
C GLY A 14 -13.90 0.65 11.37
N LEU A 15 -13.30 0.15 12.44
CA LEU A 15 -12.07 -0.63 12.38
C LEU A 15 -12.15 -1.83 13.32
N PHE A 16 -11.45 -2.90 12.95
CA PHE A 16 -11.31 -4.08 13.78
C PHE A 16 -9.90 -4.63 13.72
N SER A 17 -9.50 -5.31 14.79
CA SER A 17 -8.24 -6.04 14.85
C SER A 17 -8.43 -7.27 15.74
N PHE A 18 -8.18 -8.44 15.15
CA PHE A 18 -8.24 -9.72 15.85
C PHE A 18 -6.88 -10.39 15.82
N SER A 19 -6.50 -10.94 16.94
CA SER A 19 -5.31 -11.80 17.06
C SER A 19 -5.67 -13.11 17.73
N ASP A 20 -4.96 -14.16 17.37
CA ASP A 20 -5.08 -15.41 18.09
C ASP A 20 -4.49 -15.28 19.51
N LYS A 21 -4.81 -16.22 20.40
CA LYS A 21 -4.36 -16.21 21.82
C LYS A 21 -2.85 -16.10 22.00
N LYS A 22 -2.07 -16.51 21.00
CA LYS A 22 -0.59 -16.47 21.02
C LYS A 22 -0.01 -15.27 20.24
N ASN A 23 -0.86 -14.34 19.76
CA ASN A 23 -0.47 -13.24 18.88
C ASN A 23 0.36 -13.68 17.66
N LYS A 24 0.14 -14.91 17.20
CA LYS A 24 0.85 -15.50 16.08
C LYS A 24 0.24 -15.07 14.74
N TYR A 25 -1.08 -15.03 14.67
CA TYR A 25 -1.85 -14.59 13.51
C TYR A 25 -2.66 -13.37 13.86
N ASN A 26 -2.79 -12.46 12.91
CA ASN A 26 -3.65 -11.29 13.05
C ASN A 26 -4.49 -11.07 11.79
N LEU A 27 -5.71 -10.63 12.00
CA LEU A 27 -6.64 -10.14 10.98
C LEU A 27 -7.06 -8.73 11.40
N ARG A 28 -6.89 -7.76 10.50
CA ARG A 28 -7.27 -6.37 10.74
C ARG A 28 -7.96 -5.80 9.54
N GLY A 29 -8.85 -4.87 9.78
CA GLY A 29 -9.52 -4.18 8.70
C GLY A 29 -10.14 -2.88 9.16
N SER A 30 -10.43 -2.04 8.20
CA SER A 30 -11.20 -0.82 8.38
C SER A 30 -12.09 -0.59 7.17
N ALA A 31 -13.21 0.08 7.39
CA ALA A 31 -14.08 0.57 6.33
C ALA A 31 -14.50 2.00 6.68
N ALA A 32 -14.56 2.87 5.68
CA ALA A 32 -14.96 4.25 5.82
C ALA A 32 -15.91 4.66 4.71
N LEU A 33 -16.89 5.47 5.06
CA LEU A 33 -17.85 6.10 4.15
C LEU A 33 -17.72 7.61 4.28
N SER A 34 -17.52 8.29 3.17
CA SER A 34 -17.61 9.76 3.08
C SER A 34 -18.93 10.17 2.43
N ASN A 35 -19.55 11.20 2.96
CA ASN A 35 -20.75 11.80 2.39
C ASN A 35 -20.60 13.31 2.31
N LEU A 36 -20.64 13.84 1.09
CA LEU A 36 -20.67 15.27 0.79
C LEU A 36 -22.08 15.64 0.34
N SER A 37 -22.80 16.42 1.18
CA SER A 37 -24.14 16.88 0.89
C SER A 37 -24.12 18.34 0.52
N TYR A 38 -24.35 18.64 -0.75
CA TYR A 38 -24.35 20.00 -1.31
C TYR A 38 -25.73 20.65 -1.10
N LYS A 39 -25.71 21.91 -0.65
CA LYS A 39 -26.92 22.72 -0.35
C LYS A 39 -27.38 23.64 -1.48
N ASN A 40 -26.69 23.61 -2.62
CA ASN A 40 -27.05 24.35 -3.82
C ASN A 40 -28.31 23.78 -4.49
N GLU A 41 -28.78 24.39 -5.58
CA GLU A 41 -30.02 24.04 -6.28
C GLU A 41 -30.11 22.56 -6.67
N ASP A 42 -28.99 21.92 -6.96
CA ASP A 42 -28.93 20.49 -7.33
C ASP A 42 -29.13 19.52 -6.14
N LYS A 43 -29.06 19.97 -4.89
CA LYS A 43 -29.18 19.13 -3.65
C LYS A 43 -28.50 17.76 -3.78
N ARG A 44 -27.32 17.73 -4.37
CA ARG A 44 -26.61 16.50 -4.71
C ARG A 44 -25.87 15.93 -3.50
N ASN A 45 -26.03 14.63 -3.29
CA ASN A 45 -25.21 13.86 -2.35
C ASN A 45 -24.18 13.03 -3.11
N VAL A 46 -22.93 13.12 -2.66
CA VAL A 46 -21.82 12.31 -3.19
C VAL A 46 -21.34 11.41 -2.06
N MET A 47 -21.59 10.11 -2.24
CA MET A 47 -21.11 9.10 -1.30
C MET A 47 -19.92 8.37 -1.93
N GLY A 48 -18.88 8.17 -1.12
CA GLY A 48 -17.71 7.39 -1.47
C GLY A 48 -17.31 6.47 -0.35
N TYR A 49 -16.59 5.38 -0.68
CA TYR A 49 -16.13 4.43 0.31
C TYR A 49 -14.65 4.09 0.16
N SER A 50 -14.05 3.69 1.29
CA SER A 50 -12.70 3.16 1.36
C SER A 50 -12.68 1.99 2.33
N HIS A 51 -11.83 0.99 2.05
CA HIS A 51 -11.57 -0.07 3.02
C HIS A 51 -10.13 -0.53 2.97
N SER A 52 -9.69 -1.09 4.09
CA SER A 52 -8.46 -1.87 4.15
C SER A 52 -8.71 -3.21 4.83
N LEU A 53 -8.02 -4.25 4.36
CA LEU A 53 -8.04 -5.57 4.96
C LEU A 53 -6.61 -6.11 4.99
N GLY A 54 -6.19 -6.68 6.12
CA GLY A 54 -4.88 -7.26 6.27
C GLY A 54 -4.91 -8.53 7.10
N PHE A 55 -4.17 -9.53 6.64
CA PHE A 55 -3.96 -10.78 7.34
C PHE A 55 -2.48 -11.11 7.40
N GLY A 56 -2.00 -11.57 8.55
CA GLY A 56 -0.59 -11.88 8.71
C GLY A 56 -0.26 -12.88 9.80
N LYS A 57 0.98 -13.36 9.71
CA LYS A 57 1.63 -14.16 10.74
C LYS A 57 2.85 -13.39 11.24
N ASN A 58 2.86 -13.04 12.53
CA ASN A 58 3.83 -12.12 13.14
C ASN A 58 4.96 -12.82 13.88
N SER A 59 4.89 -14.13 14.10
CA SER A 59 5.87 -14.85 14.93
C SER A 59 6.39 -16.12 14.29
N GLY A 60 7.53 -16.61 14.80
CA GLY A 60 8.26 -17.77 14.28
C GLY A 60 9.35 -17.38 13.28
N ARG A 61 10.01 -18.35 12.69
CA ARG A 61 11.07 -18.13 11.70
C ARG A 61 10.55 -17.55 10.38
N PHE A 62 9.34 -17.95 9.98
CA PHE A 62 8.65 -17.45 8.80
C PHE A 62 7.49 -16.56 9.22
N THR A 63 7.49 -15.31 8.75
CA THR A 63 6.45 -14.31 8.95
C THR A 63 5.94 -13.82 7.61
N TYR A 64 4.69 -13.41 7.53
CA TYR A 64 4.11 -12.85 6.32
C TYR A 64 2.96 -11.90 6.66
N ASN A 65 2.68 -11.00 5.74
CA ASN A 65 1.52 -10.14 5.78
C ASN A 65 1.00 -9.95 4.34
N PHE A 66 -0.28 -10.10 4.18
CA PHE A 66 -1.02 -9.69 2.99
C PHE A 66 -1.94 -8.54 3.39
N SER A 67 -1.99 -7.49 2.58
CA SER A 67 -2.97 -6.42 2.77
C SER A 67 -3.50 -5.92 1.44
N GLN A 68 -4.77 -5.56 1.46
CA GLN A 68 -5.48 -4.86 0.40
C GLN A 68 -6.02 -3.55 0.95
N GLU A 69 -5.91 -2.51 0.16
CA GLU A 69 -6.52 -1.20 0.41
C GLU A 69 -7.23 -0.76 -0.86
N LEU A 70 -8.45 -0.26 -0.71
CA LEU A 70 -9.26 0.21 -1.82
C LEU A 70 -9.91 1.53 -1.44
N THR A 71 -9.90 2.46 -2.38
CA THR A 71 -10.62 3.72 -2.28
C THR A 71 -11.30 3.99 -3.61
N ASP A 72 -12.62 4.20 -3.58
CA ASP A 72 -13.38 4.48 -4.79
C ASP A 72 -13.11 5.89 -5.34
N THR A 73 -13.73 6.24 -6.46
CA THR A 73 -13.56 7.52 -7.13
C THR A 73 -14.22 8.70 -6.42
N LYS A 74 -15.10 8.44 -5.46
CA LYS A 74 -15.94 9.45 -4.81
C LYS A 74 -15.55 9.69 -3.35
N TYR A 75 -14.76 8.80 -2.77
CA TYR A 75 -14.32 8.94 -1.39
C TYR A 75 -13.51 10.23 -1.22
N ASN A 76 -13.88 11.01 -0.22
CA ASN A 76 -13.23 12.28 0.10
C ASN A 76 -13.28 12.53 1.61
N SER A 77 -12.13 12.63 2.22
CA SER A 77 -11.94 12.96 3.64
C SER A 77 -11.13 14.23 3.87
N ASN A 78 -11.02 15.10 2.86
CA ASN A 78 -10.18 16.30 2.91
C ASN A 78 -10.55 17.27 4.04
N ASP A 79 -11.83 17.34 4.42
CA ASP A 79 -12.28 18.19 5.51
C ASP A 79 -11.82 17.73 6.91
N LEU A 80 -11.36 16.47 7.04
CA LEU A 80 -10.78 15.92 8.26
C LEU A 80 -9.25 16.00 8.29
N GLY A 81 -8.63 16.37 7.20
CA GLY A 81 -7.18 16.44 7.07
C GLY A 81 -6.68 16.20 5.67
N TYR A 82 -5.37 15.99 5.53
CA TYR A 82 -4.73 15.80 4.25
C TYR A 82 -5.09 14.44 3.63
N PHE A 83 -5.72 14.47 2.47
CA PHE A 83 -6.05 13.30 1.67
C PHE A 83 -5.49 13.48 0.25
N THR A 84 -4.64 12.57 -0.16
CA THR A 84 -3.87 12.75 -1.39
C THR A 84 -4.55 12.21 -2.62
N ASN A 85 -5.24 11.08 -2.50
CA ASN A 85 -5.64 10.31 -3.67
C ASN A 85 -6.81 9.36 -3.39
N ASN A 86 -7.71 9.25 -4.34
CA ASN A 86 -8.76 8.23 -4.38
C ASN A 86 -8.60 7.39 -5.66
N ASN A 87 -9.58 6.57 -5.99
CA ASN A 87 -9.61 5.76 -7.20
C ASN A 87 -8.44 4.76 -7.32
N PHE A 88 -8.15 4.02 -6.24
CA PHE A 88 -7.09 3.03 -6.29
C PHE A 88 -7.46 1.70 -5.60
N ILE A 89 -6.75 0.66 -6.00
CA ILE A 89 -6.67 -0.63 -5.32
C ILE A 89 -5.20 -0.97 -5.17
N ASN A 90 -4.75 -1.15 -3.93
CA ASN A 90 -3.40 -1.54 -3.59
C ASN A 90 -3.39 -2.93 -2.96
N HIS A 91 -2.55 -3.80 -3.46
CA HIS A 91 -2.23 -5.08 -2.84
C HIS A 91 -0.78 -5.08 -2.39
N ARG A 92 -0.53 -5.48 -1.15
CA ARG A 92 0.82 -5.57 -0.59
C ARG A 92 1.04 -6.96 0.00
N ILE A 93 2.18 -7.53 -0.28
CA ILE A 93 2.64 -8.79 0.26
C ILE A 93 3.99 -8.56 0.92
N TYR A 94 4.13 -9.03 2.12
CA TYR A 94 5.39 -9.15 2.82
C TYR A 94 5.61 -10.60 3.18
N ALA A 95 6.83 -11.11 2.99
CA ALA A 95 7.28 -12.40 3.51
C ALA A 95 8.69 -12.23 4.08
N GLY A 96 8.88 -12.71 5.31
CA GLY A 96 10.14 -12.67 6.01
C GLY A 96 10.56 -14.05 6.49
N TYR A 97 11.83 -14.38 6.34
CA TYR A 97 12.42 -15.57 6.91
C TYR A 97 13.67 -15.22 7.71
N ARG A 98 13.79 -15.73 8.91
CA ARG A 98 14.88 -15.43 9.82
C ARG A 98 15.51 -16.67 10.42
N TYR A 99 16.82 -16.74 10.33
CA TYR A 99 17.68 -17.63 11.08
C TYR A 99 18.38 -16.83 12.17
N THR A 100 18.20 -17.22 13.42
CA THR A 100 18.79 -16.55 14.58
C THR A 100 19.69 -17.47 15.40
N GLU A 101 19.85 -18.71 14.95
CA GLU A 101 20.74 -19.70 15.56
C GLU A 101 22.04 -19.75 14.75
N PRO A 102 23.20 -19.58 15.40
CA PRO A 102 24.50 -19.65 14.72
C PRO A 102 24.72 -21.02 14.06
N LYS A 103 25.05 -21.01 12.75
CA LYS A 103 25.37 -22.22 12.02
C LYS A 103 26.40 -21.93 10.92
N GLY A 104 27.38 -22.82 10.72
CA GLY A 104 28.41 -22.64 9.70
C GLY A 104 29.13 -21.29 9.87
N TRP A 105 29.03 -20.41 8.87
CA TRP A 105 29.72 -19.12 8.81
C TRP A 105 28.94 -17.93 9.41
N TYR A 106 27.63 -18.09 9.67
CA TYR A 106 26.79 -17.01 10.13
C TYR A 106 26.29 -17.16 11.57
N ASN A 107 25.98 -16.04 12.21
CA ASN A 107 25.21 -15.96 13.45
C ASN A 107 23.72 -15.78 13.17
N ARG A 108 23.39 -14.94 12.20
CA ARG A 108 22.00 -14.60 11.86
C ARG A 108 21.87 -14.34 10.36
N ILE A 109 20.69 -14.72 9.81
CA ILE A 109 20.31 -14.40 8.44
C ILE A 109 18.87 -13.92 8.45
N PHE A 110 18.61 -12.84 7.70
CA PHE A 110 17.28 -12.28 7.46
C PHE A 110 17.03 -12.16 5.97
N LEU A 111 15.94 -12.76 5.52
CA LEU A 111 15.44 -12.67 4.16
C LEU A 111 14.10 -11.95 4.21
N ASN A 112 13.91 -10.91 3.39
CA ASN A 112 12.65 -10.20 3.30
C ASN A 112 12.27 -10.00 1.84
N LEU A 113 11.03 -10.32 1.53
CA LEU A 113 10.38 -10.07 0.25
C LEU A 113 9.22 -9.10 0.48
N ASN A 114 9.20 -8.01 -0.26
CA ASN A 114 8.08 -7.08 -0.33
C ASN A 114 7.61 -7.02 -1.78
N ALA A 115 6.32 -7.16 -1.99
CA ALA A 115 5.70 -6.95 -3.28
C ALA A 115 4.47 -6.05 -3.12
N ASN A 116 4.29 -5.12 -4.05
CA ASN A 116 3.08 -4.34 -4.13
C ASN A 116 2.62 -4.20 -5.58
N ILE A 117 1.31 -4.17 -5.76
CA ILE A 117 0.65 -3.89 -7.03
C ILE A 117 -0.40 -2.82 -6.77
N SER A 118 -0.38 -1.77 -7.58
CA SER A 118 -1.32 -0.65 -7.53
C SER A 118 -2.08 -0.57 -8.85
N SER A 119 -3.38 -0.42 -8.76
CA SER A 119 -4.27 -0.28 -9.92
C SER A 119 -5.32 0.78 -9.63
N LEU A 120 -5.88 1.38 -10.68
CA LEU A 120 -7.08 2.20 -10.55
C LEU A 120 -8.27 1.32 -10.17
N TYR A 121 -9.14 1.81 -9.30
CA TYR A 121 -10.45 1.22 -9.03
C TYR A 121 -11.35 1.32 -10.27
N SER A 122 -11.40 2.52 -10.86
CA SER A 122 -12.17 2.79 -12.09
C SER A 122 -11.28 3.43 -13.15
N PRO A 123 -11.46 3.11 -14.44
CA PRO A 123 -10.71 3.74 -15.53
C PRO A 123 -10.88 5.26 -15.54
N ILE A 124 -9.87 5.97 -16.02
CA ILE A 124 -9.89 7.43 -16.18
C ILE A 124 -10.02 7.78 -17.68
N GLY A 125 -11.11 8.45 -18.05
CA GLY A 125 -11.37 8.81 -19.43
C GLY A 125 -11.52 7.60 -20.35
N ALA A 126 -10.96 7.68 -21.54
CA ALA A 126 -11.00 6.60 -22.55
C ALA A 126 -9.92 5.51 -22.36
N ILE A 127 -9.08 5.61 -21.33
CA ILE A 127 -7.99 4.67 -21.09
C ILE A 127 -8.55 3.43 -20.39
N ALA A 128 -8.60 2.29 -21.06
CA ALA A 128 -9.11 1.04 -20.50
C ALA A 128 -8.17 0.41 -19.45
N SER A 129 -6.87 0.70 -19.49
CA SER A 129 -5.91 0.16 -18.54
C SER A 129 -6.13 0.72 -17.14
N LYS A 130 -6.17 -0.15 -16.15
CA LYS A 130 -6.23 0.21 -14.74
C LYS A 130 -4.88 0.06 -14.02
N TYR A 131 -3.93 -0.64 -14.61
CA TYR A 131 -2.64 -0.90 -14.00
C TYR A 131 -1.84 0.40 -13.84
N GLN A 132 -1.38 0.66 -12.62
CA GLN A 132 -0.54 1.81 -12.31
C GLN A 132 0.91 1.38 -12.15
N GLN A 133 1.22 0.57 -11.16
CA GLN A 133 2.59 0.18 -10.85
C GLN A 133 2.65 -1.14 -10.10
N SER A 134 3.81 -1.77 -10.19
CA SER A 134 4.18 -2.85 -9.29
C SER A 134 5.65 -2.74 -8.89
N ARG A 135 5.97 -3.30 -7.75
CA ARG A 135 7.32 -3.32 -7.20
C ARG A 135 7.55 -4.61 -6.46
N VAL A 136 8.70 -5.23 -6.73
CA VAL A 136 9.19 -6.36 -5.94
C VAL A 136 10.56 -6.00 -5.38
N GLN A 137 10.70 -6.09 -4.08
CA GLN A 137 11.94 -5.83 -3.37
C GLN A 137 12.33 -7.04 -2.53
N PHE A 138 13.53 -7.52 -2.76
CA PHE A 138 14.15 -8.57 -1.97
C PHE A 138 15.32 -7.99 -1.20
N ASN A 139 15.44 -8.34 0.09
CA ASN A 139 16.56 -8.00 0.94
C ASN A 139 17.11 -9.26 1.59
N PHE A 140 18.41 -9.40 1.53
CA PHE A 140 19.20 -10.37 2.26
C PHE A 140 20.13 -9.64 3.22
N ASN A 141 20.12 -10.00 4.50
CA ASN A 141 21.06 -9.47 5.49
C ASN A 141 21.61 -10.63 6.31
N ALA A 142 22.90 -10.62 6.54
CA ALA A 142 23.56 -11.65 7.34
C ALA A 142 24.64 -11.06 8.26
N GLN A 143 24.74 -11.65 9.44
CA GLN A 143 25.83 -11.42 10.39
C GLN A 143 26.74 -12.63 10.41
N THR A 144 28.02 -12.42 10.16
CA THR A 144 29.05 -13.44 10.24
C THR A 144 29.37 -13.79 11.71
N LYS A 145 30.10 -14.89 11.94
CA LYS A 145 30.64 -15.23 13.26
C LYS A 145 31.63 -14.20 13.82
N LYS A 146 32.25 -13.43 12.95
CA LYS A 146 33.14 -12.30 13.33
C LYS A 146 32.38 -11.02 13.62
N LEU A 147 31.05 -11.08 13.77
CA LEU A 147 30.14 -9.96 14.05
C LEU A 147 29.99 -8.94 12.90
N MET A 148 30.57 -9.19 11.76
CA MET A 148 30.47 -8.34 10.59
C MET A 148 29.09 -8.51 9.96
N TRP A 149 28.43 -7.43 9.62
CA TRP A 149 27.17 -7.41 8.90
C TRP A 149 27.37 -7.09 7.43
N PHE A 150 26.57 -7.71 6.58
CA PHE A 150 26.43 -7.31 5.19
C PHE A 150 25.01 -7.53 4.70
N GLY A 151 24.65 -6.77 3.69
CA GLY A 151 23.33 -6.83 3.10
C GLY A 151 23.36 -6.67 1.60
N LEU A 152 22.37 -7.29 0.94
CA LEU A 152 22.08 -7.15 -0.48
C LEU A 152 20.63 -6.78 -0.66
N MET A 153 20.37 -5.88 -1.58
CA MET A 153 19.02 -5.45 -1.98
C MET A 153 18.86 -5.60 -3.49
N LEU A 154 17.77 -6.22 -3.89
CA LEU A 154 17.29 -6.23 -5.27
C LEU A 154 15.91 -5.58 -5.28
N ASN A 155 15.73 -4.57 -6.13
CA ASN A 155 14.45 -3.91 -6.33
C ASN A 155 14.13 -3.90 -7.82
N VAL A 156 12.99 -4.49 -8.18
CA VAL A 156 12.48 -4.58 -9.55
C VAL A 156 11.18 -3.79 -9.64
N ARG A 157 11.13 -2.86 -10.56
CA ARG A 157 9.94 -2.10 -10.92
C ARG A 157 9.67 -2.32 -12.40
N PRO A 158 8.63 -3.07 -12.76
CA PRO A 158 8.14 -3.14 -14.12
C PRO A 158 7.64 -1.79 -14.61
N LYS A 159 7.28 -1.74 -15.89
CA LYS A 159 6.63 -0.57 -16.51
C LYS A 159 5.52 -0.01 -15.61
N GLU A 160 5.55 1.30 -15.37
CA GLU A 160 4.58 2.03 -14.55
C GLU A 160 3.75 2.97 -15.43
N ASN A 161 2.47 3.12 -15.11
CA ASN A 161 1.55 4.05 -15.75
C ASN A 161 1.11 5.09 -14.74
N ASP A 162 1.47 6.34 -14.95
CA ASP A 162 1.06 7.46 -14.12
C ASP A 162 -0.08 8.22 -14.82
N PHE A 163 -1.27 8.15 -14.24
CA PHE A 163 -2.48 8.75 -14.78
C PHE A 163 -2.70 10.19 -14.31
N TYR A 164 -1.91 10.65 -13.36
CA TYR A 164 -2.06 11.97 -12.73
C TYR A 164 -0.99 12.97 -13.16
N GLU A 165 0.21 12.50 -13.51
CA GLU A 165 1.31 13.36 -13.97
C GLU A 165 0.96 14.21 -15.19
N PRO A 166 0.22 13.72 -16.21
CA PRO A 166 -0.16 14.54 -17.35
C PRO A 166 -1.08 15.71 -17.02
N ARG A 167 -1.75 15.69 -15.86
CA ARG A 167 -2.76 16.71 -15.45
C ARG A 167 -3.87 16.94 -16.47
N LYS A 168 -4.06 15.97 -17.38
CA LYS A 168 -5.04 15.99 -18.47
C LYS A 168 -5.75 14.64 -18.53
N THR A 169 -7.07 14.65 -18.43
CA THR A 169 -7.89 13.44 -18.50
C THR A 169 -7.70 12.73 -19.85
N GLY A 170 -7.61 11.40 -19.80
CA GLY A 170 -7.46 10.58 -21.01
C GLY A 170 -6.00 10.39 -21.48
N TYR A 171 -5.04 10.89 -20.74
CA TYR A 171 -3.61 10.68 -20.98
C TYR A 171 -2.97 9.97 -19.80
N MET A 172 -1.92 9.22 -20.07
CA MET A 172 -1.07 8.61 -19.03
C MET A 172 0.40 8.77 -19.41
N TYR A 173 1.23 8.97 -18.42
CA TYR A 173 2.68 8.93 -18.58
C TYR A 173 3.17 7.53 -18.25
N THR A 174 4.01 6.97 -19.12
CA THR A 174 4.56 5.63 -18.92
C THR A 174 6.05 5.71 -18.60
N ARG A 175 6.45 5.12 -17.48
CA ARG A 175 7.86 4.92 -17.11
C ARG A 175 8.29 3.51 -17.46
N GLY A 176 9.52 3.37 -17.96
CA GLY A 176 10.10 2.08 -18.31
C GLY A 176 10.43 1.23 -17.08
N ASN A 177 10.80 -0.02 -17.34
CA ASN A 177 11.28 -0.94 -16.33
C ASN A 177 12.54 -0.40 -15.64
N SER A 178 12.68 -0.66 -14.35
CA SER A 178 13.91 -0.39 -13.62
C SER A 178 14.29 -1.54 -12.70
N VAL A 179 15.60 -1.79 -12.60
CA VAL A 179 16.19 -2.74 -11.66
C VAL A 179 17.26 -2.00 -10.88
N THR A 180 17.21 -2.09 -9.57
CA THR A 180 18.22 -1.53 -8.67
C THR A 180 18.81 -2.66 -7.84
N ILE A 181 20.13 -2.76 -7.84
CA ILE A 181 20.89 -3.67 -6.99
C ILE A 181 21.75 -2.81 -6.08
N GLY A 182 21.73 -3.10 -4.79
CA GLY A 182 22.53 -2.42 -3.79
C GLY A 182 23.10 -3.40 -2.78
N GLY A 183 24.17 -2.99 -2.12
CA GLY A 183 24.79 -3.77 -1.04
C GLY A 183 25.53 -2.88 -0.07
N TRP A 184 25.75 -3.39 1.13
CA TRP A 184 26.49 -2.71 2.19
C TRP A 184 27.22 -3.73 3.06
N ILE A 185 28.24 -3.28 3.75
CA ILE A 185 29.03 -4.04 4.71
C ILE A 185 29.42 -3.14 5.87
N GLU A 186 29.39 -3.69 7.08
CA GLU A 186 29.71 -3.01 8.33
C GLU A 186 30.52 -3.92 9.26
#